data_d567d5a89d01dd5f7a3021e336d861c2
#
_entry.id   d567d5a89d01dd5f7a3021e336d861c2
#
_cell.length_a   1.000
_cell.length_b   1.000
_cell.length_c   1.000
_cell.angle_alpha   90.00
_cell.angle_beta   90.00
_cell.angle_gamma   90.00
#
_symmetry.space_group_name_H-M   'P 1'
#
loop_
_entity.id
_entity.type
_entity.pdbx_description
1 polymer ?
#
loop_
_entity_poly.entity_id
_entity_poly.type
_entity_poly.pdbx_seq_one_letter_code
_entity_poly.pdbx_strand_id
1 'polypeptide(L)'
;MLEQKFNLITLGVKDLQKSIEFYEKGLGWKRSDKSQDSVAFFQLAGIVLSLYSRHLLAEDANIESKGSGFSGFTLSYNTRSEKEVDEVFVLIEKIGGAIVKKPQKVFWGGYSGYFSDPDGFLIEVAHNPFFEMDEKGLLRI
;
A
#
# COMPACT_ATOMS: atom_id res chain seq x y z
N MET A 1 29.14 -5.14 3.48
CA MET A 1 27.80 -5.67 3.83
C MET A 1 26.76 -4.59 3.57
N LEU A 2 25.55 -5.01 3.23
CA LEU A 2 24.45 -4.08 3.00
C LEU A 2 23.75 -3.77 4.33
N GLU A 3 23.42 -2.51 4.58
CA GLU A 3 22.60 -2.15 5.74
C GLU A 3 21.19 -2.73 5.59
N GLN A 4 20.58 -3.12 6.72
CA GLN A 4 19.23 -3.72 6.75
C GLN A 4 18.15 -2.64 6.61
N LYS A 5 17.97 -2.12 5.38
CA LYS A 5 16.97 -1.10 5.08
C LYS A 5 16.53 -1.09 3.63
N PHE A 6 15.30 -0.67 3.40
CA PHE A 6 14.85 -0.15 2.12
C PHE A 6 14.37 1.29 2.31
N ASN A 7 14.60 2.14 1.35
CA ASN A 7 14.25 3.55 1.42
C ASN A 7 13.01 3.89 0.59
N LEU A 8 12.71 3.06 -0.42
CA LEU A 8 11.65 3.34 -1.37
C LEU A 8 11.08 2.04 -1.92
N ILE A 9 9.75 2.00 -2.09
CA ILE A 9 9.02 0.96 -2.82
C ILE A 9 8.43 1.61 -4.04
N THR A 10 8.72 1.07 -5.23
CA THR A 10 8.12 1.53 -6.48
C THR A 10 7.08 0.52 -6.98
N LEU A 11 5.87 0.98 -7.18
CA LEU A 11 4.80 0.22 -7.81
C LEU A 11 4.74 0.57 -9.30
N GLY A 12 4.84 -0.45 -10.15
CA GLY A 12 4.64 -0.32 -11.58
C GLY A 12 3.14 -0.28 -11.90
N VAL A 13 2.63 0.89 -12.29
CA VAL A 13 1.21 1.13 -12.51
C VAL A 13 0.87 1.28 -14.00
N LYS A 14 -0.32 0.83 -14.40
CA LYS A 14 -0.77 0.91 -15.80
C LYS A 14 -1.18 2.33 -16.19
N ASP A 15 -1.85 3.02 -15.29
CA ASP A 15 -2.33 4.39 -15.45
C ASP A 15 -1.91 5.21 -14.25
N LEU A 16 -0.87 6.03 -14.41
CA LEU A 16 -0.28 6.81 -13.32
C LEU A 16 -1.29 7.80 -12.73
N GLN A 17 -2.08 8.47 -13.57
CA GLN A 17 -3.05 9.45 -13.10
C GLN A 17 -4.15 8.81 -12.26
N LYS A 18 -4.66 7.67 -12.68
CA LYS A 18 -5.66 6.89 -11.94
C LYS A 18 -5.12 6.40 -10.58
N SER A 19 -3.86 5.95 -10.57
CA SER A 19 -3.18 5.58 -9.31
C SER A 19 -3.01 6.79 -8.39
N ILE A 20 -2.53 7.92 -8.92
CA ILE A 20 -2.41 9.16 -8.13
C ILE A 20 -3.75 9.54 -7.51
N GLU A 21 -4.84 9.51 -8.29
CA GLU A 21 -6.18 9.85 -7.78
C GLU A 21 -6.62 8.93 -6.64
N PHE A 22 -6.32 7.64 -6.74
CA PHE A 22 -6.62 6.70 -5.66
C PHE A 22 -5.90 7.06 -4.36
N TYR A 23 -4.58 7.23 -4.40
CA TYR A 23 -3.79 7.52 -3.20
C TYR A 23 -4.01 8.95 -2.68
N GLU A 24 -4.06 9.95 -3.57
CA GLU A 24 -4.17 11.36 -3.18
C GLU A 24 -5.60 11.75 -2.81
N LYS A 25 -6.57 11.52 -3.71
CA LYS A 25 -7.96 11.90 -3.47
C LYS A 25 -8.74 10.83 -2.70
N GLY A 26 -8.51 9.56 -3.01
CA GLY A 26 -9.20 8.45 -2.36
C GLY A 26 -8.75 8.26 -0.91
N LEU A 27 -7.48 7.99 -0.69
CA LEU A 27 -6.93 7.78 0.65
C LEU A 27 -6.59 9.08 1.38
N GLY A 28 -6.60 10.22 0.70
CA GLY A 28 -6.28 11.51 1.30
C GLY A 28 -4.79 11.72 1.59
N TRP A 29 -3.92 10.99 0.91
CA TRP A 29 -2.47 11.12 1.11
C TRP A 29 -1.91 12.34 0.39
N LYS A 30 -0.92 12.98 0.98
CA LYS A 30 -0.26 14.14 0.39
C LYS A 30 0.87 13.69 -0.54
N ARG A 31 0.71 13.99 -1.84
CA ARG A 31 1.77 13.79 -2.81
C ARG A 31 2.93 14.76 -2.56
N SER A 32 4.15 14.25 -2.67
CA SER A 32 5.37 15.04 -2.50
C SER A 32 5.58 16.03 -3.65
N ASP A 33 6.10 17.20 -3.32
CA ASP A 33 6.53 18.22 -4.30
C ASP A 33 7.72 17.75 -5.17
N LYS A 34 8.38 16.66 -4.78
CA LYS A 34 9.43 16.01 -5.59
C LYS A 34 8.87 15.17 -6.74
N SER A 35 7.55 14.95 -6.80
CA SER A 35 6.90 14.24 -7.91
C SER A 35 7.09 14.99 -9.22
N GLN A 36 7.12 14.23 -10.32
CA GLN A 36 7.24 14.72 -11.69
C GLN A 36 6.08 14.18 -12.54
N ASP A 37 6.00 14.55 -13.80
CA ASP A 37 4.91 14.10 -14.70
C ASP A 37 4.89 12.58 -14.88
N SER A 38 6.05 11.91 -14.81
CA SER A 38 6.21 10.47 -15.02
C SER A 38 6.25 9.64 -13.75
N VAL A 39 6.37 10.27 -12.58
CA VAL A 39 6.53 9.57 -11.29
C VAL A 39 5.90 10.37 -10.15
N ALA A 40 5.14 9.70 -9.30
CA ALA A 40 4.57 10.30 -8.10
C ALA A 40 5.20 9.69 -6.85
N PHE A 41 5.53 10.55 -5.88
CA PHE A 41 6.09 10.15 -4.59
C PHE A 41 5.18 10.52 -3.44
N PHE A 42 5.04 9.58 -2.49
CA PHE A 42 4.34 9.78 -1.23
C PHE A 42 5.28 9.43 -0.08
N GLN A 43 5.54 10.40 0.80
CA GLN A 43 6.34 10.16 1.99
C GLN A 43 5.54 9.35 3.00
N LEU A 44 5.97 8.14 3.27
CA LEU A 44 5.45 7.30 4.35
C LEU A 44 6.37 7.38 5.57
N ALA A 45 5.97 6.74 6.64
CA ALA A 45 6.77 6.70 7.87
C ALA A 45 8.01 5.82 7.70
N GLY A 46 9.14 6.42 7.37
CA GLY A 46 10.43 5.74 7.22
C GLY A 46 10.73 5.15 5.84
N ILE A 47 9.80 5.25 4.90
CA ILE A 47 9.97 4.79 3.52
C ILE A 47 9.18 5.70 2.57
N VAL A 48 9.54 5.73 1.31
CA VAL A 48 8.80 6.44 0.25
C VAL A 48 8.04 5.45 -0.62
N LEU A 49 6.77 5.72 -0.90
CA LEU A 49 6.03 5.04 -1.95
C LEU A 49 6.20 5.82 -3.25
N SER A 50 6.61 5.14 -4.30
CA SER A 50 6.73 5.67 -5.66
C SER A 50 5.73 4.97 -6.58
N LEU A 51 5.03 5.75 -7.39
CA LEU A 51 4.18 5.25 -8.47
C LEU A 51 4.85 5.60 -9.79
N TYR A 52 5.11 4.60 -10.63
CA TYR A 52 5.80 4.77 -11.90
C TYR A 52 5.16 3.88 -12.97
N SER A 53 5.24 4.27 -14.25
CA SER A 53 4.72 3.44 -15.33
C SER A 53 5.27 2.00 -15.25
N ARG A 54 4.40 0.98 -15.22
CA ARG A 54 4.79 -0.42 -15.19
C ARG A 54 5.73 -0.78 -16.35
N HIS A 55 5.43 -0.27 -17.54
CA HIS A 55 6.26 -0.52 -18.73
C HIS A 55 7.66 0.09 -18.58
N LEU A 56 7.73 1.35 -18.17
CA LEU A 56 9.01 2.04 -17.99
C LEU A 56 9.81 1.47 -16.82
N LEU A 57 9.16 1.03 -15.75
CA LEU A 57 9.82 0.37 -14.62
C LEU A 57 10.47 -0.96 -15.04
N ALA A 58 9.75 -1.76 -15.81
CA ALA A 58 10.26 -3.02 -16.34
C ALA A 58 11.42 -2.79 -17.33
N GLU A 59 11.30 -1.80 -18.19
CA GLU A 59 12.35 -1.40 -19.13
C GLU A 59 13.62 -0.96 -18.40
N ASP A 60 13.48 -0.12 -17.36
CA ASP A 60 14.59 0.32 -16.51
C ASP A 60 15.31 -0.86 -15.83
N ALA A 61 14.56 -1.87 -15.44
CA ALA A 61 15.09 -3.10 -14.83
C ALA A 61 15.57 -4.15 -15.85
N ASN A 62 15.46 -3.91 -17.16
CA ASN A 62 15.76 -4.85 -18.23
C ASN A 62 14.98 -6.17 -18.15
N ILE A 63 13.72 -6.12 -17.77
CA ILE A 63 12.82 -7.27 -17.73
C ILE A 63 11.52 -6.98 -18.49
N GLU A 64 10.79 -8.04 -18.86
CA GLU A 64 9.49 -7.87 -19.50
C GLU A 64 8.42 -7.44 -18.50
N SER A 65 7.53 -6.52 -18.91
CA SER A 65 6.41 -6.04 -18.09
C SER A 65 5.19 -6.97 -18.09
N LYS A 66 5.29 -8.13 -18.75
CA LYS A 66 4.21 -9.11 -18.89
C LYS A 66 3.93 -9.84 -17.57
N GLY A 67 2.72 -10.34 -17.46
CA GLY A 67 2.27 -11.16 -16.34
C GLY A 67 1.02 -10.60 -15.66
N SER A 68 0.33 -11.47 -14.94
CA SER A 68 -0.89 -11.18 -14.20
C SER A 68 -1.00 -12.11 -12.99
N GLY A 69 -1.98 -11.86 -12.13
CA GLY A 69 -2.22 -12.62 -10.93
C GLY A 69 -1.47 -12.06 -9.72
N PHE A 70 -1.28 -12.91 -8.71
CA PHE A 70 -0.62 -12.50 -7.46
C PHE A 70 0.86 -12.22 -7.67
N SER A 71 1.30 -11.01 -7.29
CA SER A 71 2.67 -10.55 -7.48
C SER A 71 3.67 -11.07 -6.45
N GLY A 72 3.20 -11.83 -5.45
CA GLY A 72 4.05 -12.43 -4.41
C GLY A 72 4.35 -11.51 -3.23
N PHE A 73 3.72 -10.33 -3.14
CA PHE A 73 3.86 -9.46 -1.98
C PHE A 73 2.55 -8.72 -1.66
N THR A 74 2.45 -8.25 -0.43
CA THR A 74 1.41 -7.33 0.02
C THR A 74 2.04 -6.17 0.81
N LEU A 75 1.36 -5.04 0.82
CA LEU A 75 1.66 -3.95 1.75
C LEU A 75 0.72 -4.08 2.95
N SER A 76 1.20 -3.80 4.15
CA SER A 76 0.38 -3.89 5.35
C SER A 76 0.25 -2.54 6.04
N TYR A 77 -0.99 -2.17 6.32
CA TYR A 77 -1.37 -1.04 7.14
C TYR A 77 -1.85 -1.56 8.50
N ASN A 78 -1.06 -1.34 9.54
CA ASN A 78 -1.41 -1.81 10.87
C ASN A 78 -2.15 -0.75 11.67
N THR A 79 -3.13 -1.17 12.46
CA THR A 79 -3.99 -0.34 13.28
C THR A 79 -3.85 -0.69 14.76
N ARG A 80 -4.32 0.21 15.63
CA ARG A 80 -4.27 0.03 17.09
C ARG A 80 -5.46 -0.78 17.63
N SER A 81 -6.50 -0.96 16.80
CA SER A 81 -7.71 -1.67 17.19
C SER A 81 -8.43 -2.29 16.00
N GLU A 82 -9.30 -3.26 16.27
CA GLU A 82 -10.20 -3.83 15.25
C GLU A 82 -11.18 -2.78 14.70
N LYS A 83 -11.62 -1.84 15.54
CA LYS A 83 -12.48 -0.75 15.10
C LYS A 83 -11.82 0.11 14.02
N GLU A 84 -10.54 0.42 14.16
CA GLU A 84 -9.79 1.17 13.14
C GLU A 84 -9.68 0.38 11.83
N VAL A 85 -9.56 -0.95 11.88
CA VAL A 85 -9.63 -1.80 10.68
C VAL A 85 -10.96 -1.58 9.97
N ASP A 86 -12.08 -1.70 10.68
CA ASP A 86 -13.41 -1.51 10.10
C ASP A 86 -13.60 -0.10 9.52
N GLU A 87 -13.11 0.93 10.20
CA GLU A 87 -13.17 2.32 9.72
C GLU A 87 -12.42 2.50 8.38
N VAL A 88 -11.27 1.84 8.21
CA VAL A 88 -10.55 1.86 6.92
C VAL A 88 -11.40 1.22 5.82
N PHE A 89 -12.04 0.09 6.07
CA PHE A 89 -12.89 -0.58 5.07
C PHE A 89 -14.14 0.24 4.72
N VAL A 90 -14.72 0.95 5.67
CA VAL A 90 -15.79 1.93 5.39
C VAL A 90 -15.30 3.02 4.43
N LEU A 91 -14.08 3.53 4.63
CA LEU A 91 -13.47 4.49 3.71
C LEU A 91 -13.27 3.88 2.32
N ILE A 92 -12.74 2.66 2.24
CA ILE A 92 -12.51 1.98 0.96
C ILE A 92 -13.82 1.79 0.18
N GLU A 93 -14.90 1.36 0.83
CA GLU A 93 -16.22 1.28 0.21
C GLU A 93 -16.70 2.64 -0.31
N LYS A 94 -16.56 3.67 0.51
CA LYS A 94 -17.01 5.04 0.17
C LYS A 94 -16.30 5.60 -1.07
N ILE A 95 -15.02 5.31 -1.24
CA ILE A 95 -14.25 5.77 -2.41
C ILE A 95 -14.37 4.84 -3.62
N GLY A 96 -15.18 3.79 -3.54
CA GLY A 96 -15.35 2.81 -4.61
C GLY A 96 -14.14 1.90 -4.81
N GLY A 97 -13.35 1.68 -3.77
CA GLY A 97 -12.19 0.79 -3.80
C GLY A 97 -12.58 -0.70 -3.83
N ALA A 98 -11.68 -1.52 -4.30
CA ALA A 98 -11.91 -2.96 -4.45
C ALA A 98 -11.58 -3.71 -3.15
N ILE A 99 -12.61 -4.19 -2.45
CA ILE A 99 -12.44 -5.05 -1.27
C ILE A 99 -12.21 -6.48 -1.76
N VAL A 100 -11.04 -7.04 -1.44
CA VAL A 100 -10.65 -8.40 -1.81
C VAL A 100 -11.08 -9.41 -0.75
N LYS A 101 -10.92 -9.05 0.53
CA LYS A 101 -11.32 -9.86 1.67
C LYS A 101 -11.82 -8.94 2.79
N LYS A 102 -13.07 -9.13 3.20
CA LYS A 102 -13.64 -8.36 4.31
C LYS A 102 -12.90 -8.62 5.63
N PRO A 103 -12.84 -7.62 6.54
CA PRO A 103 -12.24 -7.83 7.86
C PRO A 103 -12.87 -8.98 8.61
N GLN A 104 -12.03 -9.81 9.22
CA GLN A 104 -12.48 -10.93 10.05
C GLN A 104 -11.38 -11.34 11.03
N LYS A 105 -11.78 -12.05 12.07
CA LYS A 105 -10.83 -12.76 12.95
C LYS A 105 -10.03 -13.76 12.15
N VAL A 106 -8.74 -13.84 12.42
CA VAL A 106 -7.82 -14.74 11.71
C VAL A 106 -7.12 -15.69 12.69
N PHE A 107 -6.62 -16.83 12.16
CA PHE A 107 -6.08 -17.92 12.95
C PHE A 107 -4.89 -17.54 13.85
N TRP A 108 -4.11 -16.54 13.48
CA TRP A 108 -2.98 -16.06 14.27
C TRP A 108 -3.36 -15.11 15.42
N GLY A 109 -4.66 -14.91 15.67
CA GLY A 109 -5.19 -14.13 16.79
C GLY A 109 -5.46 -12.65 16.48
N GLY A 110 -5.23 -12.21 15.27
CA GLY A 110 -5.51 -10.85 14.82
C GLY A 110 -6.88 -10.68 14.16
N TYR A 111 -7.08 -9.49 13.61
CA TYR A 111 -8.26 -9.09 12.85
C TYR A 111 -7.81 -8.35 11.60
N SER A 112 -8.12 -8.87 10.42
CA SER A 112 -7.63 -8.29 9.18
C SER A 112 -8.53 -8.50 7.98
N GLY A 113 -8.33 -7.66 6.97
CA GLY A 113 -8.91 -7.77 5.65
C GLY A 113 -7.95 -7.26 4.60
N TYR A 114 -8.34 -7.35 3.33
CA TYR A 114 -7.54 -6.92 2.19
C TYR A 114 -8.38 -6.07 1.26
N PHE A 115 -7.79 -5.00 0.76
CA PHE A 115 -8.28 -4.29 -0.42
C PHE A 115 -7.16 -4.17 -1.45
N SER A 116 -7.49 -3.80 -2.67
CA SER A 116 -6.49 -3.54 -3.70
C SER A 116 -6.56 -2.11 -4.20
N ASP A 117 -5.42 -1.63 -4.67
CA ASP A 117 -5.35 -0.39 -5.43
C ASP A 117 -5.86 -0.61 -6.87
N PRO A 118 -5.93 0.42 -7.74
CA PRO A 118 -6.42 0.29 -9.11
C PRO A 118 -5.65 -0.71 -9.99
N ASP A 119 -4.41 -1.02 -9.65
CA ASP A 119 -3.58 -2.00 -10.36
C ASP A 119 -3.64 -3.41 -9.78
N GLY A 120 -4.40 -3.62 -8.71
CA GLY A 120 -4.53 -4.89 -8.03
C GLY A 120 -3.43 -5.16 -7.00
N PHE A 121 -2.62 -4.16 -6.63
CA PHE A 121 -1.70 -4.30 -5.53
C PHE A 121 -2.46 -4.45 -4.22
N LEU A 122 -2.16 -5.52 -3.48
CA LEU A 122 -2.88 -5.86 -2.27
C LEU A 122 -2.38 -5.09 -1.08
N ILE A 123 -3.32 -4.53 -0.32
CA ILE A 123 -3.06 -3.85 0.94
C ILE A 123 -3.84 -4.56 2.03
N GLU A 124 -3.10 -5.14 2.97
CA GLU A 124 -3.66 -5.69 4.20
C GLU A 124 -3.92 -4.57 5.20
N VAL A 125 -5.07 -4.57 5.81
CA VAL A 125 -5.35 -3.74 6.99
C VAL A 125 -5.54 -4.66 8.17
N ALA A 126 -4.67 -4.55 9.18
CA ALA A 126 -4.61 -5.52 10.26
C ALA A 126 -4.45 -4.88 11.64
N HIS A 127 -5.18 -5.42 12.60
CA HIS A 127 -4.88 -5.27 14.01
C HIS A 127 -4.23 -6.55 14.53
N ASN A 128 -2.98 -6.47 14.95
CA ASN A 128 -2.26 -7.57 15.57
C ASN A 128 -2.04 -7.25 17.07
N PRO A 129 -2.73 -7.94 17.99
CA PRO A 129 -2.62 -7.66 19.41
C PRO A 129 -1.26 -8.03 20.01
N PHE A 130 -0.41 -8.74 19.26
CA PHE A 130 0.91 -9.16 19.72
C PHE A 130 2.04 -8.20 19.29
N PHE A 131 1.73 -7.24 18.40
CA PHE A 131 2.68 -6.24 17.96
C PHE A 131 2.43 -4.90 18.67
N GLU A 132 3.52 -4.31 19.14
CA GLU A 132 3.47 -2.96 19.70
C GLU A 132 3.58 -1.92 18.59
N MET A 133 2.91 -0.79 18.79
CA MET A 133 3.02 0.38 17.93
C MET A 133 3.47 1.56 18.79
N ASP A 134 4.45 2.30 18.29
CA ASP A 134 4.90 3.51 18.97
C ASP A 134 3.91 4.68 18.80
N GLU A 135 4.22 5.82 19.39
CA GLU A 135 3.37 7.03 19.35
C GLU A 135 3.09 7.52 17.92
N LYS A 136 4.00 7.23 16.99
CA LYS A 136 3.89 7.60 15.57
C LYS A 136 3.14 6.55 14.74
N GLY A 137 2.71 5.44 15.36
CA GLY A 137 2.06 4.35 14.65
C GLY A 137 3.01 3.42 13.92
N LEU A 138 4.29 3.41 14.28
CA LEU A 138 5.27 2.49 13.71
C LEU A 138 5.32 1.20 14.51
N LEU A 139 5.37 0.07 13.81
CA LEU A 139 5.52 -1.23 14.46
C LEU A 139 6.90 -1.36 15.13
N ARG A 140 6.87 -1.99 16.29
CA ARG A 140 8.05 -2.43 17.05
C ARG A 140 7.94 -3.94 17.25
N ILE A 141 8.86 -4.69 16.67
CA ILE A 141 8.94 -6.15 16.73
C ILE A 141 10.34 -6.61 17.07
#